data_203416c5f09ad700f14cba9832e65c22
#
_entry.id   203416c5f09ad700f14cba9832e65c22
#
_cell.length_a   1.000
_cell.length_b   1.000
_cell.length_c   1.000
_cell.angle_alpha   90.00
_cell.angle_beta   90.00
_cell.angle_gamma   90.00
#
_symmetry.space_group_name_H-M   'P 1'
#
loop_
_entity.id
_entity.type
_entity.pdbx_description
1 polymer ?
#
loop_
_entity_poly.entity_id
_entity_poly.type
_entity_poly.pdbx_seq_one_letter_code
_entity_poly.pdbx_strand_id
1 'polypeptide(L)'
;MCIRDRLLFIGLGMCFGVDGFFKIPFDDYELSEAICSVSLLFVMFYGGFGTNLKTAKPVMGKAFLLSTAGVVMTAALVGAAAHVLLGVGWMEGILIGSVIASTDAASVFNVLRSKQLSLKYNTDSLLELESGSNDPISYMMTILMISLVSGEQISVAGLLLKQILIGAACGFLIGKASVFILNQIDFGMKQGRTIFLFAAVIVGYALPSVAGGNGYLSVYLCGILIGNRFIPDKKEMVHFFDILTEIAQMVIFFLLGLLVTPSQLPEVFVPALLLCLFMLFIGRPVSVLAILKPFGASWQQIGVVSWAGLRGVASIVFSIYVVLSGIPMTYNLFNMVFVIVLLSLAVQGTLLPAVSRKLEMIDKNANVMRTFNDYQDENDISFVKIKITDNHPFAGKTLKEIEMPPGVLVVLLFRGQETMMPNGDTSLEGGDLLICAAPAFEDRENLTLYEVEIDKNHKWRDKPVNELDQKAGVLIVMVKREGSTLIPNGNTIIRQDDLLVFRRQKHAKQAHG
;
A
#
# COMPACT_ATOMS: atom_id res chain seq x y z
N MET A 1 8.36 2.00 8.62
CA MET A 1 9.27 1.19 9.47
C MET A 1 10.40 0.56 8.64
N CYS A 2 11.69 0.79 9.00
CA CYS A 2 12.85 0.24 8.25
C CYS A 2 13.06 -1.25 8.57
N ILE A 3 13.82 -1.97 7.69
CA ILE A 3 14.21 -3.36 7.97
C ILE A 3 14.96 -3.47 9.30
N ARG A 4 15.85 -2.52 9.58
CA ARG A 4 16.60 -2.47 10.84
C ARG A 4 15.69 -2.44 12.06
N ASP A 5 14.60 -1.67 12.00
CA ASP A 5 13.66 -1.54 13.11
C ASP A 5 12.90 -2.86 13.35
N ARG A 6 12.51 -3.56 12.28
CA ARG A 6 11.88 -4.89 12.37
C ARG A 6 12.80 -5.91 13.02
N LEU A 7 14.06 -5.97 12.57
CA LEU A 7 15.07 -6.86 13.19
C LEU A 7 15.33 -6.50 14.67
N LEU A 8 15.26 -5.22 15.02
CA LEU A 8 15.40 -4.75 16.37
C LEU A 8 14.24 -5.22 17.26
N PHE A 9 12.98 -5.12 16.78
CA PHE A 9 11.81 -5.61 17.51
C PHE A 9 11.81 -7.13 17.68
N ILE A 10 12.24 -7.89 16.66
CA ILE A 10 12.47 -9.33 16.78
C ILE A 10 13.51 -9.61 17.87
N GLY A 11 14.67 -8.96 17.82
CA GLY A 11 15.74 -9.13 18.82
C GLY A 11 15.29 -8.74 20.22
N LEU A 12 14.50 -7.66 20.34
CA LEU A 12 13.91 -7.26 21.62
C LEU A 12 12.97 -8.35 22.15
N GLY A 13 12.06 -8.88 21.30
CA GLY A 13 11.18 -9.99 21.67
C GLY A 13 11.96 -11.20 22.16
N MET A 14 13.03 -11.59 21.45
CA MET A 14 13.90 -12.70 21.88
C MET A 14 14.58 -12.44 23.24
N CYS A 15 14.95 -11.19 23.54
CA CYS A 15 15.53 -10.86 24.87
C CYS A 15 14.53 -11.06 26.00
N PHE A 16 13.23 -10.87 25.73
CA PHE A 16 12.17 -11.11 26.72
C PHE A 16 11.71 -12.57 26.78
N GLY A 17 11.88 -13.34 25.70
CA GLY A 17 11.41 -14.72 25.58
C GLY A 17 12.08 -15.73 26.50
N VAL A 18 11.69 -17.00 26.39
CA VAL A 18 12.08 -18.12 27.30
C VAL A 18 13.58 -18.27 27.42
N ASP A 19 14.32 -18.18 26.32
CA ASP A 19 15.78 -18.31 26.29
C ASP A 19 16.51 -16.95 26.39
N GLY A 20 15.75 -15.86 26.54
CA GLY A 20 16.27 -14.51 26.58
C GLY A 20 16.81 -14.09 27.94
N PHE A 21 17.19 -12.83 28.05
CA PHE A 21 17.72 -12.26 29.29
C PHE A 21 16.69 -12.25 30.44
N PHE A 22 15.42 -11.92 30.11
CA PHE A 22 14.33 -11.82 31.09
C PHE A 22 13.66 -13.15 31.38
N LYS A 23 13.84 -14.16 30.52
CA LYS A 23 13.30 -15.54 30.68
C LYS A 23 11.81 -15.59 31.01
N ILE A 24 11.01 -14.79 30.29
CA ILE A 24 9.55 -14.80 30.45
C ILE A 24 9.00 -16.03 29.73
N PRO A 25 8.36 -16.98 30.43
CA PRO A 25 7.70 -18.10 29.76
C PRO A 25 6.41 -17.61 29.12
N PHE A 26 6.49 -17.30 27.83
CA PHE A 26 5.34 -16.88 27.04
C PHE A 26 5.14 -17.86 25.87
N ASP A 27 4.08 -18.66 25.96
CA ASP A 27 3.69 -19.69 24.99
C ASP A 27 2.19 -19.61 24.64
N ASP A 28 1.58 -18.46 24.94
CA ASP A 28 0.16 -18.21 24.65
C ASP A 28 -0.05 -17.87 23.16
N TYR A 29 -0.16 -18.93 22.36
CA TYR A 29 -0.44 -18.80 20.93
C TYR A 29 -1.84 -18.28 20.63
N GLU A 30 -2.86 -18.52 21.51
CA GLU A 30 -4.23 -18.02 21.30
C GLU A 30 -4.26 -16.50 21.44
N LEU A 31 -3.68 -15.95 22.50
CA LEU A 31 -3.55 -14.51 22.68
C LEU A 31 -2.73 -13.88 21.56
N SER A 32 -1.63 -14.53 21.17
CA SER A 32 -0.76 -14.04 20.10
C SER A 32 -1.48 -14.05 18.74
N GLU A 33 -2.26 -15.07 18.46
CA GLU A 33 -3.11 -15.14 17.25
C GLU A 33 -4.10 -13.97 17.23
N ALA A 34 -4.84 -13.75 18.31
CA ALA A 34 -5.81 -12.66 18.37
C ALA A 34 -5.17 -11.29 18.13
N ILE A 35 -4.03 -11.00 18.78
CA ILE A 35 -3.29 -9.75 18.61
C ILE A 35 -2.75 -9.63 17.17
N CYS A 36 -2.14 -10.69 16.64
CA CYS A 36 -1.56 -10.70 15.31
C CYS A 36 -2.63 -10.59 14.22
N SER A 37 -3.78 -11.25 14.37
CA SER A 37 -4.90 -11.18 13.43
C SER A 37 -5.52 -9.79 13.38
N VAL A 38 -5.73 -9.15 14.54
CA VAL A 38 -6.19 -7.75 14.61
C VAL A 38 -5.14 -6.82 14.01
N SER A 39 -3.88 -7.06 14.25
CA SER A 39 -2.80 -6.28 13.65
C SER A 39 -2.75 -6.44 12.14
N LEU A 40 -2.85 -7.66 11.62
CA LEU A 40 -2.80 -7.96 10.20
C LEU A 40 -4.01 -7.37 9.44
N LEU A 41 -5.21 -7.33 10.04
CA LEU A 41 -6.36 -6.71 9.39
C LEU A 41 -6.14 -5.22 9.09
N PHE A 42 -5.48 -4.47 9.99
CA PHE A 42 -5.16 -3.06 9.75
C PHE A 42 -4.06 -2.89 8.69
N VAL A 43 -3.07 -3.78 8.68
CA VAL A 43 -2.05 -3.83 7.61
C VAL A 43 -2.70 -4.06 6.25
N MET A 44 -3.65 -5.02 6.17
CA MET A 44 -4.39 -5.32 4.94
C MET A 44 -5.27 -4.15 4.49
N PHE A 45 -6.01 -3.55 5.41
CA PHE A 45 -6.84 -2.39 5.11
C PHE A 45 -5.99 -1.24 4.56
N TYR A 46 -4.90 -0.90 5.25
CA TYR A 46 -4.03 0.21 4.84
C TYR A 46 -3.38 -0.05 3.47
N GLY A 47 -2.94 -1.29 3.20
CA GLY A 47 -2.46 -1.70 1.90
C GLY A 47 -3.48 -1.45 0.78
N GLY A 48 -4.74 -1.84 1.00
CA GLY A 48 -5.82 -1.56 0.07
C GLY A 48 -6.16 -0.06 -0.02
N PHE A 49 -6.22 0.64 1.11
CA PHE A 49 -6.57 2.06 1.21
C PHE A 49 -5.55 2.98 0.52
N GLY A 50 -4.26 2.60 0.57
CA GLY A 50 -3.17 3.30 -0.12
C GLY A 50 -3.10 3.02 -1.62
N THR A 51 -3.68 1.91 -2.10
CA THR A 51 -3.56 1.50 -3.51
C THR A 51 -4.30 2.44 -4.46
N ASN A 52 -3.58 3.06 -5.40
CA ASN A 52 -4.16 3.91 -6.44
C ASN A 52 -4.50 3.09 -7.69
N LEU A 53 -5.79 2.79 -7.90
CA LEU A 53 -6.26 1.99 -9.03
C LEU A 53 -5.96 2.62 -10.40
N LYS A 54 -5.94 3.95 -10.52
CA LYS A 54 -5.64 4.62 -11.80
C LYS A 54 -4.20 4.34 -12.22
N THR A 55 -3.25 4.44 -11.28
CA THR A 55 -1.82 4.16 -11.52
C THR A 55 -1.57 2.66 -11.68
N ALA A 56 -2.29 1.82 -10.94
CA ALA A 56 -2.15 0.36 -10.99
C ALA A 56 -2.82 -0.30 -12.22
N LYS A 57 -3.75 0.38 -12.89
CA LYS A 57 -4.53 -0.16 -14.02
C LYS A 57 -3.68 -0.89 -15.09
N PRO A 58 -2.52 -0.37 -15.54
CA PRO A 58 -1.70 -1.04 -16.56
C PRO A 58 -1.11 -2.38 -16.11
N VAL A 59 -0.95 -2.58 -14.80
CA VAL A 59 -0.31 -3.77 -14.22
C VAL A 59 -1.30 -4.67 -13.47
N MET A 60 -2.56 -4.27 -13.34
CA MET A 60 -3.58 -4.95 -12.54
C MET A 60 -3.76 -6.43 -12.91
N GLY A 61 -3.86 -6.76 -14.20
CA GLY A 61 -4.02 -8.15 -14.63
C GLY A 61 -2.81 -9.02 -14.31
N LYS A 62 -1.60 -8.47 -14.44
CA LYS A 62 -0.35 -9.14 -14.09
C LYS A 62 -0.26 -9.36 -12.57
N ALA A 63 -0.59 -8.34 -11.78
CA ALA A 63 -0.61 -8.40 -10.33
C ALA A 63 -1.63 -9.42 -9.82
N PHE A 64 -2.83 -9.43 -10.37
CA PHE A 64 -3.87 -10.40 -10.02
C PHE A 64 -3.45 -11.85 -10.29
N LEU A 65 -2.82 -12.12 -11.44
CA LEU A 65 -2.32 -13.46 -11.73
C LEU A 65 -1.15 -13.86 -10.83
N LEU A 66 -0.25 -12.92 -10.49
CA LEU A 66 0.83 -13.19 -9.55
C LEU A 66 0.32 -13.47 -8.14
N SER A 67 -0.68 -12.71 -7.69
CA SER A 67 -1.25 -12.87 -6.34
C SER A 67 -2.17 -14.09 -6.20
N THR A 68 -2.66 -14.67 -7.30
CA THR A 68 -3.52 -15.86 -7.30
C THR A 68 -2.75 -17.10 -7.78
N ALA A 69 -2.61 -17.27 -9.09
CA ALA A 69 -1.89 -18.41 -9.68
C ALA A 69 -0.43 -18.47 -9.22
N GLY A 70 0.23 -17.31 -9.05
CA GLY A 70 1.61 -17.24 -8.56
C GLY A 70 1.77 -17.75 -7.14
N VAL A 71 0.82 -17.43 -6.25
CA VAL A 71 0.79 -17.95 -4.87
C VAL A 71 0.61 -19.47 -4.86
N VAL A 72 -0.39 -19.97 -5.61
CA VAL A 72 -0.64 -21.41 -5.72
C VAL A 72 0.57 -22.16 -6.29
N MET A 73 1.18 -21.63 -7.36
CA MET A 73 2.40 -22.22 -7.93
C MET A 73 3.56 -22.19 -6.94
N THR A 74 3.75 -21.07 -6.23
CA THR A 74 4.82 -20.96 -5.23
C THR A 74 4.60 -21.95 -4.10
N ALA A 75 3.37 -22.04 -3.56
CA ALA A 75 3.02 -23.00 -2.52
C ALA A 75 3.25 -24.45 -2.96
N ALA A 76 2.85 -24.80 -4.17
CA ALA A 76 3.05 -26.14 -4.71
C ALA A 76 4.53 -26.47 -4.94
N LEU A 77 5.32 -25.53 -5.52
CA LEU A 77 6.75 -25.72 -5.75
C LEU A 77 7.53 -25.85 -4.44
N VAL A 78 7.23 -25.00 -3.46
CA VAL A 78 7.84 -25.05 -2.13
C VAL A 78 7.41 -26.31 -1.39
N GLY A 79 6.13 -26.72 -1.53
CA GLY A 79 5.63 -27.96 -0.96
C GLY A 79 6.33 -29.20 -1.53
N ALA A 80 6.53 -29.23 -2.84
CA ALA A 80 7.31 -30.28 -3.49
C ALA A 80 8.78 -30.28 -3.03
N ALA A 81 9.40 -29.10 -2.90
CA ALA A 81 10.75 -28.98 -2.37
C ALA A 81 10.82 -29.46 -0.92
N ALA A 82 9.87 -29.11 -0.08
CA ALA A 82 9.81 -29.59 1.31
C ALA A 82 9.71 -31.11 1.36
N HIS A 83 8.84 -31.71 0.53
CA HIS A 83 8.75 -33.17 0.44
C HIS A 83 10.07 -33.81 0.02
N VAL A 84 10.72 -33.30 -1.04
CA VAL A 84 11.94 -33.91 -1.61
C VAL A 84 13.17 -33.64 -0.74
N LEU A 85 13.33 -32.43 -0.23
CA LEU A 85 14.54 -32.00 0.49
C LEU A 85 14.50 -32.34 1.98
N LEU A 86 13.30 -32.27 2.60
CA LEU A 86 13.14 -32.46 4.03
C LEU A 86 12.48 -33.80 4.39
N GLY A 87 11.98 -34.55 3.40
CA GLY A 87 11.33 -35.85 3.61
C GLY A 87 9.94 -35.76 4.29
N VAL A 88 9.33 -34.56 4.35
CA VAL A 88 8.00 -34.37 4.95
C VAL A 88 6.89 -34.92 4.03
N GLY A 89 5.70 -35.20 4.59
CA GLY A 89 4.56 -35.63 3.80
C GLY A 89 4.11 -34.58 2.75
N TRP A 90 3.50 -35.00 1.64
CA TRP A 90 3.03 -34.09 0.60
C TRP A 90 2.10 -33.00 1.14
N MET A 91 1.12 -33.37 1.97
CA MET A 91 0.17 -32.44 2.55
C MET A 91 0.84 -31.45 3.50
N GLU A 92 1.75 -31.94 4.34
CA GLU A 92 2.57 -31.11 5.22
C GLU A 92 3.45 -30.14 4.41
N GLY A 93 4.10 -30.62 3.35
CA GLY A 93 4.91 -29.78 2.46
C GLY A 93 4.09 -28.64 1.81
N ILE A 94 2.89 -28.95 1.29
CA ILE A 94 2.02 -27.92 0.69
C ILE A 94 1.51 -26.95 1.75
N LEU A 95 1.22 -27.41 2.98
CA LEU A 95 0.86 -26.54 4.11
C LEU A 95 1.99 -25.55 4.42
N ILE A 96 3.23 -26.03 4.54
CA ILE A 96 4.42 -25.18 4.70
C ILE A 96 4.51 -24.16 3.56
N GLY A 97 4.36 -24.63 2.31
CA GLY A 97 4.39 -23.78 1.12
C GLY A 97 3.29 -22.71 1.15
N SER A 98 2.08 -23.04 1.60
CA SER A 98 0.94 -22.11 1.69
C SER A 98 1.20 -20.98 2.70
N VAL A 99 1.76 -21.30 3.86
CA VAL A 99 2.09 -20.33 4.90
C VAL A 99 3.14 -19.33 4.44
N ILE A 100 4.16 -19.80 3.71
CA ILE A 100 5.27 -18.94 3.27
C ILE A 100 5.12 -18.41 1.85
N ALA A 101 4.01 -18.65 1.16
CA ALA A 101 3.77 -18.16 -0.21
C ALA A 101 3.47 -16.66 -0.27
N SER A 102 2.92 -16.07 0.80
CA SER A 102 2.65 -14.63 0.91
C SER A 102 3.94 -13.79 0.85
N THR A 103 3.87 -12.60 0.26
CA THR A 103 5.00 -11.65 0.16
C THR A 103 4.65 -10.33 0.85
N ASP A 104 5.66 -9.62 1.37
CA ASP A 104 5.51 -8.36 2.12
C ASP A 104 5.92 -7.15 1.28
N ALA A 105 4.93 -6.51 0.61
CA ALA A 105 5.16 -5.28 -0.12
C ALA A 105 5.57 -4.11 0.76
N ALA A 106 5.05 -4.03 1.98
CA ALA A 106 5.38 -2.93 2.88
C ALA A 106 6.89 -2.86 3.14
N SER A 107 7.56 -4.01 3.27
CA SER A 107 9.02 -4.09 3.35
C SER A 107 9.69 -3.59 2.08
N VAL A 108 9.22 -4.01 0.90
CA VAL A 108 9.78 -3.60 -0.40
C VAL A 108 9.66 -2.09 -0.57
N PHE A 109 8.47 -1.53 -0.31
CA PHE A 109 8.22 -0.09 -0.43
C PHE A 109 9.06 0.74 0.52
N ASN A 110 9.10 0.35 1.78
CA ASN A 110 9.90 1.06 2.78
C ASN A 110 11.38 1.10 2.40
N VAL A 111 11.91 0.03 1.80
CA VAL A 111 13.28 -0.02 1.30
C VAL A 111 13.48 0.89 0.09
N LEU A 112 12.61 0.81 -0.91
CA LEU A 112 12.70 1.63 -2.12
C LEU A 112 12.52 3.11 -1.78
N ARG A 113 11.56 3.45 -0.94
CA ARG A 113 11.24 4.80 -0.50
C ARG A 113 12.37 5.43 0.33
N SER A 114 12.91 4.70 1.32
CA SER A 114 14.03 5.19 2.13
C SER A 114 15.28 5.51 1.32
N LYS A 115 15.41 4.95 0.11
CA LYS A 115 16.49 5.18 -0.84
C LYS A 115 16.07 6.06 -2.03
N GLN A 116 14.84 6.59 -2.03
CA GLN A 116 14.27 7.41 -3.10
C GLN A 116 14.37 6.73 -4.48
N LEU A 117 14.07 5.43 -4.54
CA LEU A 117 14.16 4.63 -5.77
C LEU A 117 12.76 4.33 -6.29
N SER A 118 12.52 4.59 -7.58
CA SER A 118 11.36 4.11 -8.34
C SER A 118 11.79 3.07 -9.36
N LEU A 119 10.89 2.12 -9.67
CA LEU A 119 11.18 1.04 -10.58
C LEU A 119 10.54 1.27 -11.96
N LYS A 120 11.24 0.90 -13.03
CA LYS A 120 10.75 0.98 -14.41
C LYS A 120 9.51 0.11 -14.62
N TYR A 121 8.71 0.43 -15.65
CA TYR A 121 7.54 -0.34 -16.12
C TYR A 121 6.43 -0.49 -15.07
N ASN A 122 6.28 0.48 -14.16
CA ASN A 122 5.34 0.45 -13.03
C ASN A 122 5.51 -0.82 -12.18
N THR A 123 6.74 -1.29 -12.02
CA THR A 123 7.04 -2.52 -11.27
C THR A 123 6.80 -2.33 -9.78
N ASP A 124 6.95 -1.13 -9.26
CA ASP A 124 6.56 -0.72 -7.92
C ASP A 124 5.04 -0.95 -7.70
N SER A 125 4.17 -0.37 -8.55
CA SER A 125 2.72 -0.60 -8.48
C SER A 125 2.34 -2.09 -8.67
N LEU A 126 3.08 -2.82 -9.50
CA LEU A 126 2.89 -4.26 -9.68
C LEU A 126 3.13 -5.02 -8.37
N LEU A 127 4.26 -4.74 -7.69
CA LEU A 127 4.64 -5.39 -6.43
C LEU A 127 3.67 -5.04 -5.30
N GLU A 128 3.22 -3.78 -5.24
CA GLU A 128 2.24 -3.31 -4.27
C GLU A 128 0.92 -4.09 -4.39
N LEU A 129 0.35 -4.06 -5.59
CA LEU A 129 -0.94 -4.70 -5.84
C LEU A 129 -0.86 -6.23 -5.69
N GLU A 130 0.25 -6.84 -6.13
CA GLU A 130 0.49 -8.27 -5.96
C GLU A 130 0.52 -8.65 -4.49
N SER A 131 1.33 -7.98 -3.70
CA SER A 131 1.54 -8.36 -2.30
C SER A 131 0.32 -8.07 -1.42
N GLY A 132 -0.38 -6.94 -1.63
CA GLY A 132 -1.62 -6.69 -0.91
C GLY A 132 -2.73 -7.72 -1.21
N SER A 133 -2.70 -8.31 -2.41
CA SER A 133 -3.71 -9.30 -2.83
C SER A 133 -3.30 -10.74 -2.54
N ASN A 134 -2.02 -11.04 -2.33
CA ASN A 134 -1.56 -12.42 -2.15
C ASN A 134 -1.77 -12.95 -0.71
N ASP A 135 -1.80 -12.08 0.30
CA ASP A 135 -2.03 -12.47 1.69
C ASP A 135 -3.39 -13.15 1.90
N PRO A 136 -4.53 -12.59 1.40
CA PRO A 136 -5.82 -13.28 1.45
C PRO A 136 -5.82 -14.65 0.75
N ILE A 137 -5.06 -14.81 -0.34
CA ILE A 137 -4.97 -16.07 -1.07
C ILE A 137 -4.13 -17.10 -0.30
N SER A 138 -2.98 -16.66 0.25
CA SER A 138 -2.13 -17.49 1.11
C SER A 138 -2.88 -17.95 2.36
N TYR A 139 -3.67 -17.06 3.00
CA TYR A 139 -4.57 -17.40 4.09
C TYR A 139 -5.57 -18.49 3.68
N MET A 140 -6.26 -18.32 2.55
CA MET A 140 -7.22 -19.31 2.04
C MET A 140 -6.57 -20.67 1.80
N MET A 141 -5.38 -20.68 1.21
CA MET A 141 -4.61 -21.91 0.98
C MET A 141 -4.21 -22.56 2.31
N THR A 142 -3.78 -21.77 3.30
CA THR A 142 -3.41 -22.27 4.63
C THR A 142 -4.61 -22.91 5.33
N ILE A 143 -5.76 -22.24 5.39
CA ILE A 143 -6.98 -22.78 6.00
C ILE A 143 -7.46 -24.03 5.26
N LEU A 144 -7.41 -24.02 3.92
CA LEU A 144 -7.74 -25.21 3.13
C LEU A 144 -6.83 -26.39 3.49
N MET A 145 -5.53 -26.17 3.58
CA MET A 145 -4.58 -27.24 3.90
C MET A 145 -4.71 -27.72 5.35
N ILE A 146 -4.99 -26.82 6.30
CA ILE A 146 -5.33 -27.20 7.68
C ILE A 146 -6.52 -28.16 7.69
N SER A 147 -7.64 -27.79 7.05
CA SER A 147 -8.83 -28.64 6.99
C SER A 147 -8.59 -29.99 6.31
N LEU A 148 -7.79 -30.02 5.23
CA LEU A 148 -7.45 -31.27 4.53
C LEU A 148 -6.57 -32.19 5.38
N VAL A 149 -5.55 -31.64 6.06
CA VAL A 149 -4.64 -32.41 6.92
C VAL A 149 -5.37 -32.91 8.18
N SER A 150 -6.30 -32.12 8.73
CA SER A 150 -7.14 -32.51 9.85
C SER A 150 -8.17 -33.61 9.49
N GLY A 151 -8.25 -34.01 8.22
CA GLY A 151 -9.16 -35.06 7.77
C GLY A 151 -10.62 -34.64 7.66
N GLU A 152 -10.91 -33.36 7.63
CA GLU A 152 -12.26 -32.84 7.45
C GLU A 152 -12.80 -33.19 6.06
N GLN A 153 -14.04 -33.72 6.00
CA GLN A 153 -14.72 -33.97 4.72
C GLN A 153 -15.27 -32.68 4.15
N ILE A 154 -14.40 -31.88 3.52
CA ILE A 154 -14.77 -30.61 2.92
C ILE A 154 -14.76 -30.69 1.39
N SER A 155 -15.68 -29.95 0.76
CA SER A 155 -15.57 -29.66 -0.65
C SER A 155 -14.56 -28.52 -0.84
N VAL A 156 -13.39 -28.83 -1.40
CA VAL A 156 -12.33 -27.85 -1.71
C VAL A 156 -12.89 -26.64 -2.48
N ALA A 157 -13.63 -26.92 -3.56
CA ALA A 157 -14.26 -25.87 -4.37
C ALA A 157 -15.31 -25.08 -3.56
N GLY A 158 -16.10 -25.76 -2.72
CA GLY A 158 -17.10 -25.13 -1.86
C GLY A 158 -16.48 -24.18 -0.83
N LEU A 159 -15.39 -24.61 -0.17
CA LEU A 159 -14.67 -23.79 0.80
C LEU A 159 -14.09 -22.54 0.12
N LEU A 160 -13.36 -22.70 -0.98
CA LEU A 160 -12.75 -21.60 -1.71
C LEU A 160 -13.79 -20.60 -2.24
N LEU A 161 -14.86 -21.11 -2.87
CA LEU A 161 -15.95 -20.27 -3.36
C LEU A 161 -16.62 -19.49 -2.22
N LYS A 162 -16.89 -20.15 -1.09
CA LYS A 162 -17.48 -19.51 0.09
C LYS A 162 -16.59 -18.40 0.62
N GLN A 163 -15.28 -18.65 0.77
CA GLN A 163 -14.33 -17.65 1.25
C GLN A 163 -14.24 -16.45 0.30
N ILE A 164 -14.15 -16.68 -1.01
CA ILE A 164 -14.04 -15.62 -2.00
C ILE A 164 -15.35 -14.83 -2.10
N LEU A 165 -16.48 -15.49 -2.29
CA LEU A 165 -17.76 -14.82 -2.55
C LEU A 165 -18.23 -14.00 -1.34
N ILE A 166 -18.18 -14.59 -0.14
CA ILE A 166 -18.62 -13.90 1.08
C ILE A 166 -17.62 -12.77 1.41
N GLY A 167 -16.30 -13.03 1.34
CA GLY A 167 -15.28 -12.01 1.57
C GLY A 167 -15.41 -10.84 0.61
N ALA A 168 -15.54 -11.10 -0.69
CA ALA A 168 -15.68 -10.05 -1.69
C ALA A 168 -17.01 -9.29 -1.56
N ALA A 169 -18.12 -9.96 -1.34
CA ALA A 169 -19.43 -9.33 -1.17
C ALA A 169 -19.44 -8.40 0.06
N CYS A 170 -18.96 -8.90 1.21
CA CYS A 170 -18.90 -8.11 2.44
C CYS A 170 -17.96 -6.90 2.26
N GLY A 171 -16.77 -7.08 1.69
CA GLY A 171 -15.82 -5.99 1.44
C GLY A 171 -16.39 -4.91 0.53
N PHE A 172 -17.10 -5.32 -0.51
CA PHE A 172 -17.76 -4.39 -1.42
C PHE A 172 -18.94 -3.64 -0.76
N LEU A 173 -19.79 -4.34 -0.03
CA LEU A 173 -20.95 -3.76 0.64
C LEU A 173 -20.52 -2.80 1.75
N ILE A 174 -19.60 -3.22 2.62
CA ILE A 174 -19.11 -2.40 3.73
C ILE A 174 -18.31 -1.21 3.19
N GLY A 175 -17.48 -1.41 2.16
CA GLY A 175 -16.75 -0.32 1.52
C GLY A 175 -17.68 0.73 0.91
N LYS A 176 -18.72 0.33 0.19
CA LYS A 176 -19.74 1.24 -0.35
C LYS A 176 -20.52 1.95 0.75
N ALA A 177 -20.96 1.21 1.77
CA ALA A 177 -21.68 1.79 2.91
C ALA A 177 -20.81 2.80 3.64
N SER A 178 -19.52 2.50 3.86
CA SER A 178 -18.58 3.41 4.50
C SER A 178 -18.39 4.70 3.70
N VAL A 179 -18.19 4.61 2.38
CA VAL A 179 -18.09 5.80 1.52
C VAL A 179 -19.38 6.63 1.57
N PHE A 180 -20.54 5.99 1.52
CA PHE A 180 -21.82 6.67 1.62
C PHE A 180 -21.98 7.42 2.95
N ILE A 181 -21.71 6.74 4.08
CA ILE A 181 -21.82 7.30 5.43
C ILE A 181 -20.84 8.47 5.61
N LEU A 182 -19.57 8.29 5.23
CA LEU A 182 -18.52 9.33 5.35
C LEU A 182 -18.85 10.60 4.56
N ASN A 183 -19.58 10.48 3.45
CA ASN A 183 -19.96 11.63 2.61
C ASN A 183 -21.30 12.28 3.02
N GLN A 184 -22.21 11.54 3.65
CA GLN A 184 -23.56 12.03 3.96
C GLN A 184 -23.70 12.50 5.41
N ILE A 185 -22.99 11.86 6.35
CA ILE A 185 -23.13 12.16 7.78
C ILE A 185 -22.08 13.19 8.18
N ASP A 186 -22.54 14.23 8.87
CA ASP A 186 -21.66 15.16 9.55
C ASP A 186 -21.37 14.63 10.96
N PHE A 187 -20.13 14.23 11.19
CA PHE A 187 -19.69 13.65 12.47
C PHE A 187 -19.43 14.69 13.56
N GLY A 188 -19.61 15.99 13.26
CA GLY A 188 -19.39 17.09 14.20
C GLY A 188 -17.93 17.32 14.61
N MET A 189 -17.12 16.25 14.61
CA MET A 189 -15.67 16.28 14.91
C MET A 189 -14.90 15.57 13.82
N LYS A 190 -13.72 16.07 13.45
CA LYS A 190 -12.84 15.42 12.43
C LYS A 190 -12.47 13.99 12.80
N GLN A 191 -12.16 13.75 14.08
CA GLN A 191 -11.82 12.43 14.60
C GLN A 191 -12.96 11.41 14.48
N GLY A 192 -14.22 11.86 14.46
CA GLY A 192 -15.40 10.99 14.33
C GLY A 192 -15.38 10.13 13.06
N ARG A 193 -14.91 10.68 11.94
CA ARG A 193 -14.77 9.94 10.67
C ARG A 193 -13.71 8.86 10.76
N THR A 194 -12.57 9.16 11.39
CA THR A 194 -11.48 8.19 11.57
C THR A 194 -11.91 7.04 12.49
N ILE A 195 -12.61 7.35 13.60
CA ILE A 195 -13.16 6.34 14.53
C ILE A 195 -14.21 5.48 13.83
N PHE A 196 -15.09 6.08 13.04
CA PHE A 196 -16.07 5.34 12.24
C PHE A 196 -15.37 4.38 11.28
N LEU A 197 -14.35 4.85 10.55
CA LEU A 197 -13.62 4.03 9.60
C LEU A 197 -12.86 2.89 10.31
N PHE A 198 -12.27 3.15 11.47
CA PHE A 198 -11.65 2.11 12.31
C PHE A 198 -12.67 1.02 12.70
N ALA A 199 -13.85 1.40 13.16
CA ALA A 199 -14.92 0.45 13.47
C ALA A 199 -15.40 -0.32 12.22
N ALA A 200 -15.54 0.36 11.08
CA ALA A 200 -15.93 -0.26 9.82
C ALA A 200 -14.93 -1.31 9.34
N VAL A 201 -13.63 -1.10 9.57
CA VAL A 201 -12.58 -2.08 9.25
C VAL A 201 -12.73 -3.33 10.12
N ILE A 202 -12.96 -3.19 11.41
CA ILE A 202 -13.19 -4.33 12.32
C ILE A 202 -14.43 -5.13 11.90
N VAL A 203 -15.54 -4.45 11.61
CA VAL A 203 -16.78 -5.10 11.11
C VAL A 203 -16.52 -5.77 9.76
N GLY A 204 -15.70 -5.12 8.90
CA GLY A 204 -15.29 -5.64 7.60
C GLY A 204 -14.50 -6.93 7.67
N TYR A 205 -13.81 -7.19 8.75
CA TYR A 205 -13.16 -8.47 9.03
C TYR A 205 -14.10 -9.46 9.72
N ALA A 206 -14.76 -9.05 10.79
CA ALA A 206 -15.54 -9.94 11.66
C ALA A 206 -16.75 -10.53 10.95
N LEU A 207 -17.51 -9.71 10.21
CA LEU A 207 -18.76 -10.15 9.57
C LEU A 207 -18.54 -11.31 8.57
N PRO A 208 -17.64 -11.19 7.57
CA PRO A 208 -17.37 -12.31 6.67
C PRO A 208 -16.73 -13.50 7.39
N SER A 209 -15.87 -13.30 8.40
CA SER A 209 -15.24 -14.39 9.16
C SER A 209 -16.27 -15.26 9.86
N VAL A 210 -17.24 -14.65 10.54
CA VAL A 210 -18.37 -15.39 11.18
C VAL A 210 -19.23 -16.14 10.15
N ALA A 211 -19.41 -15.58 8.95
CA ALA A 211 -20.14 -16.23 7.86
C ALA A 211 -19.32 -17.31 7.13
N GLY A 212 -18.07 -17.56 7.53
CA GLY A 212 -17.13 -18.51 6.90
C GLY A 212 -16.54 -18.02 5.59
N GLY A 213 -16.51 -16.70 5.39
CA GLY A 213 -15.81 -16.00 4.31
C GLY A 213 -14.40 -15.57 4.72
N ASN A 214 -13.65 -15.01 3.78
CA ASN A 214 -12.31 -14.49 4.04
C ASN A 214 -12.36 -13.02 4.51
N GLY A 215 -12.12 -12.81 5.83
CA GLY A 215 -12.12 -11.49 6.45
C GLY A 215 -11.00 -10.57 5.91
N TYR A 216 -9.82 -11.12 5.65
CA TYR A 216 -8.69 -10.34 5.11
C TYR A 216 -8.96 -9.85 3.68
N LEU A 217 -9.57 -10.69 2.83
CA LEU A 217 -10.01 -10.28 1.49
C LEU A 217 -11.04 -9.17 1.56
N SER A 218 -12.00 -9.29 2.47
CA SER A 218 -13.05 -8.28 2.69
C SER A 218 -12.45 -6.93 3.06
N VAL A 219 -11.57 -6.90 4.05
CA VAL A 219 -10.93 -5.67 4.55
C VAL A 219 -10.05 -5.03 3.48
N TYR A 220 -9.29 -5.82 2.73
CA TYR A 220 -8.45 -5.33 1.64
C TYR A 220 -9.29 -4.69 0.53
N LEU A 221 -10.36 -5.35 0.08
CA LEU A 221 -11.28 -4.79 -0.93
C LEU A 221 -12.02 -3.56 -0.43
N CYS A 222 -12.43 -3.55 0.84
CA CYS A 222 -13.00 -2.38 1.51
C CYS A 222 -12.02 -1.20 1.45
N GLY A 223 -10.74 -1.44 1.79
CA GLY A 223 -9.67 -0.46 1.69
C GLY A 223 -9.52 0.12 0.28
N ILE A 224 -9.42 -0.75 -0.74
CA ILE A 224 -9.33 -0.32 -2.15
C ILE A 224 -10.52 0.56 -2.55
N LEU A 225 -11.74 0.17 -2.18
CA LEU A 225 -12.94 0.93 -2.54
C LEU A 225 -12.95 2.32 -1.91
N ILE A 226 -12.66 2.41 -0.61
CA ILE A 226 -12.65 3.67 0.12
C ILE A 226 -11.47 4.54 -0.35
N GLY A 227 -10.29 3.93 -0.53
CA GLY A 227 -9.07 4.60 -0.96
C GLY A 227 -9.16 5.26 -2.33
N ASN A 228 -9.99 4.73 -3.24
CA ASN A 228 -10.17 5.27 -4.59
C ASN A 228 -11.42 6.15 -4.75
N ARG A 229 -12.05 6.52 -3.64
CA ARG A 229 -13.18 7.46 -3.64
C ARG A 229 -12.80 8.75 -2.92
N PHE A 230 -13.51 9.81 -3.28
CA PHE A 230 -13.42 11.05 -2.53
C PHE A 230 -14.17 10.88 -1.20
N ILE A 231 -13.45 11.14 -0.12
CA ILE A 231 -13.98 11.19 1.25
C ILE A 231 -13.37 12.40 1.96
N PRO A 232 -14.15 13.12 2.78
CA PRO A 232 -13.63 14.24 3.57
C PRO A 232 -12.54 13.76 4.53
N ASP A 233 -11.56 14.62 4.82
CA ASP A 233 -10.48 14.39 5.79
C ASP A 233 -9.64 13.12 5.50
N LYS A 234 -9.57 12.70 4.23
CA LYS A 234 -8.87 11.48 3.80
C LYS A 234 -7.40 11.47 4.24
N LYS A 235 -6.74 12.62 4.19
CA LYS A 235 -5.33 12.78 4.57
C LYS A 235 -5.10 12.38 6.05
N GLU A 236 -5.95 12.87 6.95
CA GLU A 236 -5.87 12.55 8.38
C GLU A 236 -6.10 11.05 8.62
N MET A 237 -7.07 10.45 7.90
CA MET A 237 -7.32 9.01 7.98
C MET A 237 -6.14 8.18 7.46
N VAL A 238 -5.55 8.57 6.34
CA VAL A 238 -4.34 7.89 5.80
C VAL A 238 -3.21 7.95 6.82
N HIS A 239 -2.95 9.12 7.40
CA HIS A 239 -1.91 9.27 8.42
C HIS A 239 -2.19 8.43 9.68
N PHE A 240 -3.42 8.40 10.16
CA PHE A 240 -3.82 7.56 11.29
C PHE A 240 -3.57 6.07 11.02
N PHE A 241 -4.03 5.56 9.87
CA PHE A 241 -3.85 4.15 9.53
C PHE A 241 -2.41 3.79 9.21
N ASP A 242 -1.60 4.73 8.74
CA ASP A 242 -0.15 4.54 8.57
C ASP A 242 0.53 4.28 9.92
N ILE A 243 0.31 5.16 10.90
CA ILE A 243 0.84 5.00 12.26
C ILE A 243 0.34 3.69 12.90
N LEU A 244 -0.97 3.42 12.77
CA LEU A 244 -1.57 2.19 13.32
C LEU A 244 -0.93 0.94 12.71
N THR A 245 -0.70 0.96 11.39
CA THR A 245 -0.02 -0.15 10.68
C THR A 245 1.43 -0.32 11.11
N GLU A 246 2.15 0.77 11.36
CA GLU A 246 3.51 0.69 11.89
C GLU A 246 3.52 0.06 13.30
N ILE A 247 2.62 0.50 14.19
CA ILE A 247 2.48 -0.09 15.54
C ILE A 247 2.10 -1.58 15.43
N ALA A 248 1.14 -1.92 14.57
CA ALA A 248 0.73 -3.30 14.33
C ALA A 248 1.91 -4.19 13.90
N GLN A 249 2.74 -3.72 12.96
CA GLN A 249 3.94 -4.44 12.54
C GLN A 249 4.97 -4.58 13.66
N MET A 250 5.19 -3.54 14.46
CA MET A 250 6.08 -3.61 15.63
C MET A 250 5.64 -4.70 16.61
N VAL A 251 4.34 -4.75 16.91
CA VAL A 251 3.76 -5.75 17.82
C VAL A 251 3.94 -7.16 17.27
N ILE A 252 3.64 -7.37 15.97
CA ILE A 252 3.80 -8.71 15.37
C ILE A 252 5.28 -9.15 15.39
N PHE A 253 6.22 -8.28 15.01
CA PHE A 253 7.64 -8.66 15.03
C PHE A 253 8.19 -8.86 16.44
N PHE A 254 7.68 -8.11 17.41
CA PHE A 254 8.02 -8.34 18.82
C PHE A 254 7.48 -9.69 19.32
N LEU A 255 6.20 -10.00 19.04
CA LEU A 255 5.59 -11.29 19.38
C LEU A 255 6.29 -12.46 18.68
N LEU A 256 6.70 -12.29 17.41
CA LEU A 256 7.50 -13.28 16.71
C LEU A 256 8.79 -13.60 17.48
N GLY A 257 9.48 -12.56 17.96
CA GLY A 257 10.70 -12.75 18.75
C GLY A 257 10.43 -13.35 20.14
N LEU A 258 9.29 -12.99 20.76
CA LEU A 258 8.90 -13.46 22.09
C LEU A 258 8.52 -14.95 22.12
N LEU A 259 7.78 -15.40 21.08
CA LEU A 259 7.31 -16.79 20.95
C LEU A 259 8.40 -17.76 20.45
N VAL A 260 9.44 -17.25 19.81
CA VAL A 260 10.51 -18.13 19.32
C VAL A 260 11.32 -18.70 20.47
N THR A 261 11.74 -19.96 20.31
CA THR A 261 12.63 -20.62 21.25
C THR A 261 14.02 -20.75 20.63
N PRO A 262 14.96 -19.81 20.90
CA PRO A 262 16.30 -19.79 20.30
C PRO A 262 17.08 -21.08 20.40
N SER A 263 16.95 -21.83 21.51
CA SER A 263 17.61 -23.11 21.71
C SER A 263 17.18 -24.19 20.71
N GLN A 264 15.98 -24.09 20.13
CA GLN A 264 15.46 -25.03 19.13
C GLN A 264 15.74 -24.59 17.67
N LEU A 265 16.22 -23.38 17.47
CA LEU A 265 16.51 -22.87 16.12
C LEU A 265 17.54 -23.70 15.33
N PRO A 266 18.62 -24.27 15.95
CA PRO A 266 19.56 -25.10 15.22
C PRO A 266 18.93 -26.30 14.51
N GLU A 267 17.87 -26.89 15.07
CA GLU A 267 17.17 -28.05 14.50
C GLU A 267 16.43 -27.68 13.20
N VAL A 268 15.86 -26.48 13.14
CA VAL A 268 15.07 -26.01 11.99
C VAL A 268 15.88 -25.11 11.05
N PHE A 269 17.09 -24.71 11.42
CA PHE A 269 17.87 -23.75 10.65
C PHE A 269 18.22 -24.27 9.24
N VAL A 270 18.74 -25.52 9.15
CA VAL A 270 19.09 -26.12 7.86
C VAL A 270 17.86 -26.34 6.99
N PRO A 271 16.75 -26.95 7.46
CA PRO A 271 15.49 -27.02 6.74
C PRO A 271 14.99 -25.68 6.24
N ALA A 272 14.94 -24.67 7.10
CA ALA A 272 14.50 -23.32 6.76
C ALA A 272 15.39 -22.64 5.70
N LEU A 273 16.71 -22.78 5.84
CA LEU A 273 17.68 -22.25 4.88
C LEU A 273 17.51 -22.89 3.50
N LEU A 274 17.36 -24.22 3.44
CA LEU A 274 17.15 -24.93 2.17
C LEU A 274 15.87 -24.46 1.47
N LEU A 275 14.76 -24.34 2.20
CA LEU A 275 13.51 -23.82 1.64
C LEU A 275 13.63 -22.35 1.23
N CYS A 276 14.31 -21.52 2.02
CA CYS A 276 14.54 -20.12 1.69
C CYS A 276 15.35 -19.98 0.40
N LEU A 277 16.44 -20.74 0.24
CA LEU A 277 17.26 -20.75 -0.97
C LEU A 277 16.48 -21.28 -2.17
N PHE A 278 15.75 -22.39 -2.01
CA PHE A 278 14.90 -22.93 -3.07
C PHE A 278 13.87 -21.90 -3.52
N MET A 279 13.20 -21.27 -2.57
CA MET A 279 12.18 -20.27 -2.85
C MET A 279 12.78 -19.05 -3.58
N LEU A 280 13.95 -18.57 -3.14
CA LEU A 280 14.62 -17.42 -3.72
C LEU A 280 15.12 -17.68 -5.16
N PHE A 281 15.71 -18.83 -5.42
CA PHE A 281 16.38 -19.11 -6.69
C PHE A 281 15.54 -19.93 -7.68
N ILE A 282 14.54 -20.67 -7.21
CA ILE A 282 13.72 -21.57 -8.05
C ILE A 282 12.24 -21.25 -7.91
N GLY A 283 11.65 -21.38 -6.73
CA GLY A 283 10.21 -21.32 -6.53
C GLY A 283 9.59 -20.00 -7.00
N ARG A 284 10.11 -18.89 -6.52
CA ARG A 284 9.64 -17.55 -6.90
C ARG A 284 10.00 -17.18 -8.35
N PRO A 285 11.25 -17.34 -8.82
CA PRO A 285 11.61 -17.07 -10.22
C PRO A 285 10.78 -17.86 -11.23
N VAL A 286 10.52 -19.14 -10.99
CA VAL A 286 9.71 -19.99 -11.89
C VAL A 286 8.27 -19.47 -11.95
N SER A 287 7.66 -19.16 -10.81
CA SER A 287 6.29 -18.62 -10.74
C SER A 287 6.17 -17.26 -11.43
N VAL A 288 7.10 -16.35 -11.16
CA VAL A 288 7.14 -15.01 -11.79
C VAL A 288 7.40 -15.11 -13.29
N LEU A 289 8.34 -15.96 -13.72
CA LEU A 289 8.64 -16.19 -15.13
C LEU A 289 7.42 -16.73 -15.88
N ALA A 290 6.78 -17.76 -15.35
CA ALA A 290 5.60 -18.38 -15.97
C ALA A 290 4.45 -17.39 -16.18
N ILE A 291 4.29 -16.45 -15.27
CA ILE A 291 3.21 -15.47 -15.32
C ILE A 291 3.59 -14.22 -16.10
N LEU A 292 4.74 -13.61 -15.84
CA LEU A 292 5.08 -12.32 -16.44
C LEU A 292 5.64 -12.42 -17.87
N LYS A 293 6.29 -13.52 -18.22
CA LYS A 293 6.89 -13.69 -19.55
C LYS A 293 5.87 -13.65 -20.68
N PRO A 294 4.68 -14.28 -20.58
CA PRO A 294 3.63 -14.18 -21.58
C PRO A 294 3.12 -12.74 -21.81
N PHE A 295 3.24 -11.88 -20.79
CA PHE A 295 2.89 -10.45 -20.90
C PHE A 295 4.03 -9.57 -21.41
N GLY A 296 5.10 -10.15 -21.94
CA GLY A 296 6.21 -9.41 -22.54
C GLY A 296 7.16 -8.76 -21.53
N ALA A 297 7.15 -9.20 -20.25
CA ALA A 297 8.08 -8.67 -19.26
C ALA A 297 9.54 -8.93 -19.63
N SER A 298 10.40 -7.94 -19.37
CA SER A 298 11.85 -8.07 -19.57
C SER A 298 12.47 -9.00 -18.52
N TRP A 299 13.61 -9.60 -18.84
CA TRP A 299 14.34 -10.45 -17.90
C TRP A 299 14.75 -9.68 -16.64
N GLN A 300 15.06 -8.40 -16.79
CA GLN A 300 15.40 -7.50 -15.70
C GLN A 300 14.20 -7.30 -14.75
N GLN A 301 13.00 -7.08 -15.31
CA GLN A 301 11.77 -6.96 -14.54
C GLN A 301 11.45 -8.25 -13.79
N ILE A 302 11.53 -9.41 -14.48
CA ILE A 302 11.34 -10.73 -13.87
C ILE A 302 12.32 -10.93 -12.72
N GLY A 303 13.59 -10.58 -12.91
CA GLY A 303 14.61 -10.69 -11.87
C GLY A 303 14.32 -9.84 -10.63
N VAL A 304 13.92 -8.57 -10.80
CA VAL A 304 13.57 -7.70 -9.65
C VAL A 304 12.31 -8.19 -8.95
N VAL A 305 11.25 -8.55 -9.68
CA VAL A 305 10.00 -9.06 -9.10
C VAL A 305 10.24 -10.38 -8.34
N SER A 306 11.10 -11.25 -8.88
CA SER A 306 11.48 -12.49 -8.20
C SER A 306 12.23 -12.22 -6.90
N TRP A 307 13.20 -11.30 -6.92
CA TRP A 307 13.97 -10.91 -5.74
C TRP A 307 13.12 -10.18 -4.69
N ALA A 308 12.18 -9.34 -5.10
CA ALA A 308 11.32 -8.55 -4.24
C ALA A 308 10.27 -9.36 -3.46
N GLY A 309 10.22 -10.68 -3.62
CA GLY A 309 9.34 -11.57 -2.87
C GLY A 309 9.76 -11.73 -1.40
N LEU A 310 9.86 -10.64 -0.65
CA LEU A 310 10.17 -10.66 0.78
C LEU A 310 9.08 -11.36 1.57
N ARG A 311 9.46 -12.09 2.62
CA ARG A 311 8.50 -12.72 3.55
C ARG A 311 8.35 -11.85 4.80
N GLY A 312 7.15 -11.82 5.37
CA GLY A 312 6.89 -10.89 6.46
C GLY A 312 5.73 -11.31 7.36
N VAL A 313 4.97 -10.32 7.76
CA VAL A 313 3.93 -10.38 8.80
C VAL A 313 2.90 -11.48 8.58
N ALA A 314 2.37 -11.61 7.37
CA ALA A 314 1.32 -12.59 7.06
C ALA A 314 1.77 -14.04 7.28
N SER A 315 3.00 -14.39 6.84
CA SER A 315 3.54 -15.73 7.07
C SER A 315 3.68 -16.08 8.56
N ILE A 316 3.99 -15.07 9.40
CA ILE A 316 4.06 -15.24 10.86
C ILE A 316 2.67 -15.59 11.40
N VAL A 317 1.67 -14.78 11.06
CA VAL A 317 0.28 -14.98 11.52
C VAL A 317 -0.24 -16.34 11.07
N PHE A 318 -0.01 -16.70 9.81
CA PHE A 318 -0.49 -17.99 9.27
C PHE A 318 0.22 -19.18 9.90
N SER A 319 1.48 -19.06 10.33
CA SER A 319 2.15 -20.13 11.07
C SER A 319 1.53 -20.35 12.46
N ILE A 320 1.04 -19.29 13.11
CA ILE A 320 0.32 -19.41 14.39
C ILE A 320 -1.00 -20.17 14.21
N TYR A 321 -1.75 -19.93 13.12
CA TYR A 321 -2.96 -20.74 12.82
C TYR A 321 -2.66 -22.22 12.70
N VAL A 322 -1.53 -22.59 12.09
CA VAL A 322 -1.13 -24.02 11.98
C VAL A 322 -0.77 -24.59 13.36
N VAL A 323 -0.06 -23.85 14.19
CA VAL A 323 0.27 -24.29 15.56
C VAL A 323 -1.02 -24.52 16.36
N LEU A 324 -1.96 -23.58 16.32
CA LEU A 324 -3.25 -23.68 17.03
C LEU A 324 -4.16 -24.80 16.51
N SER A 325 -4.00 -25.20 15.24
CA SER A 325 -4.77 -26.33 14.70
C SER A 325 -4.39 -27.68 15.30
N GLY A 326 -3.26 -27.76 16.03
CA GLY A 326 -2.77 -28.98 16.67
C GLY A 326 -2.33 -30.07 15.68
N ILE A 327 -2.14 -29.74 14.40
CA ILE A 327 -1.66 -30.68 13.40
C ILE A 327 -0.22 -31.10 13.73
N PRO A 328 0.06 -32.42 13.81
CA PRO A 328 1.42 -32.88 14.02
C PRO A 328 2.31 -32.55 12.82
N MET A 329 3.36 -31.79 13.05
CA MET A 329 4.32 -31.39 12.05
C MET A 329 5.69 -32.07 12.33
N THR A 330 6.39 -32.43 11.28
CA THR A 330 7.75 -33.03 11.39
C THR A 330 8.76 -32.06 11.97
N TYR A 331 8.62 -30.77 11.64
CA TYR A 331 9.45 -29.67 12.15
C TYR A 331 8.56 -28.63 12.83
N ASN A 332 9.11 -27.91 13.81
CA ASN A 332 8.42 -26.74 14.38
C ASN A 332 8.26 -25.66 13.31
N LEU A 333 7.03 -25.59 12.75
CA LEU A 333 6.72 -24.68 11.62
C LEU A 333 6.92 -23.21 12.02
N PHE A 334 6.54 -22.82 13.23
CA PHE A 334 6.69 -21.44 13.69
C PHE A 334 8.16 -21.02 13.71
N ASN A 335 9.04 -21.83 14.30
CA ASN A 335 10.48 -21.58 14.34
C ASN A 335 11.08 -21.59 12.91
N MET A 336 10.60 -22.46 12.04
CA MET A 336 11.05 -22.50 10.64
C MET A 336 10.65 -21.24 9.87
N VAL A 337 9.41 -20.77 10.01
CA VAL A 337 8.92 -19.50 9.43
C VAL A 337 9.69 -18.31 10.00
N PHE A 338 9.99 -18.33 11.30
CA PHE A 338 10.85 -17.32 11.93
C PHE A 338 12.19 -17.18 11.19
N VAL A 339 12.91 -18.28 10.99
CA VAL A 339 14.21 -18.27 10.30
C VAL A 339 14.07 -17.77 8.86
N ILE A 340 13.05 -18.23 8.13
CA ILE A 340 12.79 -17.80 6.75
C ILE A 340 12.51 -16.29 6.67
N VAL A 341 11.66 -15.74 7.55
CA VAL A 341 11.35 -14.31 7.60
C VAL A 341 12.61 -13.50 7.97
N LEU A 342 13.36 -13.95 8.96
CA LEU A 342 14.60 -13.30 9.38
C LEU A 342 15.62 -13.22 8.22
N LEU A 343 15.87 -14.35 7.54
CA LEU A 343 16.78 -14.41 6.40
C LEU A 343 16.27 -13.57 5.22
N SER A 344 14.99 -13.61 4.94
CA SER A 344 14.38 -12.81 3.88
C SER A 344 14.54 -11.30 4.15
N LEU A 345 14.23 -10.84 5.34
CA LEU A 345 14.39 -9.42 5.70
C LEU A 345 15.87 -9.00 5.70
N ALA A 346 16.73 -9.81 6.32
CA ALA A 346 18.15 -9.46 6.47
C ALA A 346 18.91 -9.50 5.13
N VAL A 347 18.66 -10.49 4.29
CA VAL A 347 19.42 -10.69 3.04
C VAL A 347 18.70 -10.06 1.84
N GLN A 348 17.47 -10.52 1.52
CA GLN A 348 16.76 -10.02 0.34
C GLN A 348 16.41 -8.53 0.46
N GLY A 349 15.88 -8.11 1.63
CA GLY A 349 15.49 -6.73 1.86
C GLY A 349 16.68 -5.77 1.77
N THR A 350 17.80 -6.12 2.40
CA THR A 350 19.01 -5.27 2.38
C THR A 350 19.62 -5.17 0.99
N LEU A 351 19.61 -6.25 0.21
CA LEU A 351 20.20 -6.31 -1.11
C LEU A 351 19.27 -5.81 -2.23
N LEU A 352 17.97 -5.59 -1.97
CA LEU A 352 17.00 -5.17 -2.98
C LEU A 352 17.43 -3.91 -3.77
N PRO A 353 17.94 -2.83 -3.15
CA PRO A 353 18.42 -1.66 -3.91
C PRO A 353 19.62 -1.98 -4.80
N ALA A 354 20.53 -2.85 -4.34
CA ALA A 354 21.71 -3.25 -5.12
C ALA A 354 21.30 -4.10 -6.33
N VAL A 355 20.40 -5.06 -6.13
CA VAL A 355 19.85 -5.91 -7.21
C VAL A 355 19.09 -5.06 -8.23
N SER A 356 18.24 -4.12 -7.78
CA SER A 356 17.49 -3.23 -8.66
C SER A 356 18.41 -2.34 -9.51
N ARG A 357 19.53 -1.87 -8.94
CA ARG A 357 20.56 -1.13 -9.68
C ARG A 357 21.31 -2.02 -10.69
N LYS A 358 21.75 -3.22 -10.26
CA LYS A 358 22.49 -4.15 -11.12
C LYS A 358 21.67 -4.62 -12.32
N LEU A 359 20.34 -4.75 -12.15
CA LEU A 359 19.40 -5.10 -13.21
C LEU A 359 18.90 -3.88 -14.00
N GLU A 360 19.43 -2.68 -13.75
CA GLU A 360 19.09 -1.43 -14.44
C GLU A 360 17.59 -1.09 -14.42
N MET A 361 16.90 -1.52 -13.36
CA MET A 361 15.45 -1.35 -13.20
C MET A 361 15.05 -0.05 -12.50
N ILE A 362 16.02 0.80 -12.14
CA ILE A 362 15.74 2.10 -11.52
C ILE A 362 15.32 3.09 -12.60
N ASP A 363 14.20 3.76 -12.37
CA ASP A 363 13.74 4.87 -13.19
C ASP A 363 14.27 6.19 -12.62
N LYS A 364 15.19 6.82 -13.35
CA LYS A 364 15.79 8.11 -12.95
C LYS A 364 14.86 9.31 -13.17
N ASN A 365 13.81 9.15 -13.97
CA ASN A 365 12.90 10.22 -14.38
C ASN A 365 11.55 10.18 -13.66
N ALA A 366 11.26 9.12 -12.92
CA ALA A 366 10.02 8.99 -12.18
C ALA A 366 10.11 9.70 -10.82
N ASN A 367 9.08 10.48 -10.50
CA ASN A 367 8.87 10.94 -9.12
C ASN A 367 8.48 9.74 -8.25
N VAL A 368 9.29 9.44 -7.25
CA VAL A 368 9.09 8.34 -6.27
C VAL A 368 7.73 8.43 -5.55
N MET A 369 7.08 9.60 -5.58
CA MET A 369 5.81 9.91 -4.90
C MET A 369 4.54 9.49 -5.67
N ARG A 370 4.62 8.82 -6.84
CA ARG A 370 3.42 8.59 -7.69
C ARG A 370 2.66 7.30 -7.40
N THR A 371 3.22 6.35 -6.69
CA THR A 371 2.64 5.00 -6.54
C THR A 371 1.78 4.84 -5.30
N PHE A 372 2.09 5.53 -4.23
CA PHE A 372 1.27 5.59 -3.03
C PHE A 372 0.53 6.95 -2.98
N ASN A 373 -0.67 7.00 -2.42
CA ASN A 373 -1.32 8.27 -2.06
C ASN A 373 -0.52 8.91 -0.92
N ASP A 374 0.64 9.49 -1.27
CA ASP A 374 1.56 10.09 -0.32
C ASP A 374 1.01 11.43 0.15
N TYR A 375 0.24 11.36 1.23
CA TYR A 375 -0.15 12.53 2.01
C TYR A 375 0.86 12.84 3.13
N GLN A 376 2.04 12.19 3.11
CA GLN A 376 2.98 12.25 4.24
C GLN A 376 3.91 13.46 4.25
N ASP A 377 4.06 14.19 3.14
CA ASP A 377 4.88 15.40 3.16
C ASP A 377 4.03 16.64 3.50
N GLU A 378 3.67 16.77 4.77
CA GLU A 378 3.45 18.08 5.38
C GLU A 378 4.81 18.68 5.74
N ASN A 379 5.49 19.19 4.72
CA ASN A 379 6.44 20.26 4.99
C ASN A 379 5.60 21.50 5.27
N ASP A 380 5.96 22.28 6.29
CA ASP A 380 5.39 23.62 6.55
C ASP A 380 5.52 24.54 5.33
N ILE A 381 6.15 24.05 4.25
CA ILE A 381 6.45 24.71 3.01
C ILE A 381 5.96 23.86 1.83
N SER A 382 5.09 24.42 1.02
CA SER A 382 4.65 23.86 -0.26
C SER A 382 5.45 24.47 -1.41
N PHE A 383 5.78 23.65 -2.42
CA PHE A 383 6.43 24.13 -3.62
C PHE A 383 5.42 24.34 -4.74
N VAL A 384 5.39 25.56 -5.29
CA VAL A 384 4.53 25.95 -6.42
C VAL A 384 5.39 26.15 -7.65
N LYS A 385 4.97 25.60 -8.79
CA LYS A 385 5.61 25.82 -10.09
C LYS A 385 4.91 26.97 -10.82
N ILE A 386 5.66 27.99 -11.22
CA ILE A 386 5.15 29.11 -12.04
C ILE A 386 5.92 29.09 -13.35
N LYS A 387 5.22 28.87 -14.47
CA LYS A 387 5.83 28.98 -15.80
C LYS A 387 5.66 30.40 -16.32
N ILE A 388 6.76 31.05 -16.65
CA ILE A 388 6.79 32.37 -17.24
C ILE A 388 6.58 32.22 -18.75
N THR A 389 5.47 32.70 -19.26
CA THR A 389 5.23 32.83 -20.71
C THR A 389 5.66 34.21 -21.17
N ASP A 390 5.84 34.43 -22.49
CA ASP A 390 6.25 35.72 -23.04
C ASP A 390 5.31 36.88 -22.65
N ASN A 391 4.02 36.57 -22.44
CA ASN A 391 2.99 37.52 -22.01
C ASN A 391 2.78 37.54 -20.48
N HIS A 392 3.62 36.88 -19.70
CA HIS A 392 3.46 36.83 -18.24
C HIS A 392 3.83 38.20 -17.63
N PRO A 393 3.09 38.71 -16.62
CA PRO A 393 3.39 40.02 -15.99
C PRO A 393 4.78 40.13 -15.38
N PHE A 394 5.48 39.02 -15.18
CA PHE A 394 6.83 38.94 -14.63
C PHE A 394 7.93 38.87 -15.72
N ALA A 395 7.57 38.60 -16.98
CA ALA A 395 8.56 38.53 -18.07
C ALA A 395 9.25 39.87 -18.27
N GLY A 396 10.59 39.83 -18.38
CA GLY A 396 11.43 40.99 -18.55
C GLY A 396 11.73 41.80 -17.27
N LYS A 397 11.18 41.39 -16.10
CA LYS A 397 11.46 42.05 -14.82
C LYS A 397 12.48 41.27 -14.00
N THR A 398 13.19 41.96 -13.13
CA THR A 398 14.04 41.32 -12.11
C THR A 398 13.18 40.86 -10.91
N LEU A 399 13.65 39.84 -10.17
CA LEU A 399 12.91 39.33 -9.02
C LEU A 399 12.66 40.38 -7.93
N LYS A 400 13.56 41.37 -7.78
CA LYS A 400 13.37 42.50 -6.84
C LYS A 400 12.29 43.50 -7.27
N GLU A 401 11.92 43.54 -8.56
CA GLU A 401 10.87 44.39 -9.10
C GLU A 401 9.49 43.73 -9.05
N ILE A 402 9.44 42.45 -8.68
CA ILE A 402 8.22 41.68 -8.62
C ILE A 402 7.72 41.63 -7.18
N GLU A 403 6.52 42.14 -6.95
CA GLU A 403 5.83 41.95 -5.65
C GLU A 403 5.31 40.54 -5.53
N MET A 404 6.08 39.68 -4.85
CA MET A 404 5.62 38.34 -4.48
C MET A 404 4.69 38.41 -3.26
N PRO A 405 3.68 37.52 -3.17
CA PRO A 405 2.87 37.42 -1.95
C PRO A 405 3.73 37.20 -0.70
N PRO A 406 3.35 37.76 0.46
CA PRO A 406 4.10 37.55 1.70
C PRO A 406 4.30 36.06 2.00
N GLY A 407 5.53 35.66 2.31
CA GLY A 407 5.89 34.27 2.59
C GLY A 407 6.23 33.41 1.37
N VAL A 408 6.13 33.93 0.15
CA VAL A 408 6.54 33.22 -1.08
C VAL A 408 7.97 33.58 -1.45
N LEU A 409 8.83 32.57 -1.60
CA LEU A 409 10.23 32.70 -1.99
C LEU A 409 10.52 31.90 -3.26
N VAL A 410 11.15 32.51 -4.26
CA VAL A 410 11.67 31.79 -5.44
C VAL A 410 12.94 31.05 -5.04
N VAL A 411 12.90 29.72 -5.08
CA VAL A 411 14.01 28.86 -4.61
C VAL A 411 14.88 28.40 -5.77
N LEU A 412 14.26 28.10 -6.92
CA LEU A 412 14.95 27.62 -8.12
C LEU A 412 14.31 28.23 -9.36
N LEU A 413 15.15 28.45 -10.38
CA LEU A 413 14.78 28.87 -11.73
C LEU A 413 15.36 27.88 -12.73
N PHE A 414 14.49 27.34 -13.60
CA PHE A 414 14.91 26.54 -14.74
C PHE A 414 14.76 27.36 -16.02
N ARG A 415 15.85 27.52 -16.75
CA ARG A 415 15.90 28.17 -18.06
C ARG A 415 16.43 27.17 -19.08
N GLY A 416 15.52 26.61 -19.86
CA GLY A 416 15.85 25.49 -20.74
C GLY A 416 16.32 24.25 -19.95
N GLN A 417 17.60 23.88 -20.09
CA GLN A 417 18.21 22.77 -19.33
C GLN A 417 19.04 23.21 -18.13
N GLU A 418 19.23 24.53 -17.96
CA GLU A 418 20.00 25.05 -16.85
C GLU A 418 19.15 25.27 -15.61
N THR A 419 19.70 24.90 -14.46
CA THR A 419 19.10 25.13 -13.14
C THR A 419 19.96 26.15 -12.39
N MET A 420 19.36 27.24 -11.95
CA MET A 420 20.05 28.27 -11.19
C MET A 420 19.33 28.66 -9.91
N MET A 421 20.10 29.08 -8.90
CA MET A 421 19.55 29.71 -7.70
C MET A 421 19.38 31.21 -7.99
N PRO A 422 18.13 31.68 -8.09
CA PRO A 422 17.92 33.08 -8.43
C PRO A 422 18.19 33.99 -7.24
N ASN A 423 18.61 35.23 -7.53
CA ASN A 423 18.73 36.30 -6.56
C ASN A 423 17.85 37.50 -7.00
N GLY A 424 17.80 38.56 -6.19
CA GLY A 424 16.95 39.72 -6.48
C GLY A 424 17.23 40.39 -7.84
N ASP A 425 18.45 40.28 -8.37
CA ASP A 425 18.88 40.88 -9.66
C ASP A 425 18.65 39.92 -10.85
N THR A 426 18.18 38.70 -10.62
CA THR A 426 17.89 37.76 -11.69
C THR A 426 16.68 38.22 -12.48
N SER A 427 16.87 38.48 -13.81
CA SER A 427 15.77 38.81 -14.72
C SER A 427 15.05 37.54 -15.17
N LEU A 428 13.71 37.60 -15.27
CA LEU A 428 12.88 36.50 -15.74
C LEU A 428 12.60 36.64 -17.24
N GLU A 429 12.72 35.52 -17.94
CA GLU A 429 12.52 35.46 -19.40
C GLU A 429 11.32 34.55 -19.73
N GLY A 430 10.72 34.79 -20.91
CA GLY A 430 9.73 33.86 -21.43
C GLY A 430 10.29 32.44 -21.60
N GLY A 431 9.60 31.43 -21.12
CA GLY A 431 10.07 30.06 -21.07
C GLY A 431 10.62 29.59 -19.72
N ASP A 432 10.96 30.53 -18.80
CA ASP A 432 11.43 30.18 -17.46
C ASP A 432 10.39 29.42 -16.64
N LEU A 433 10.88 28.49 -15.84
CA LEU A 433 10.08 27.76 -14.84
C LEU A 433 10.60 28.08 -13.45
N LEU A 434 9.81 28.79 -12.66
CA LEU A 434 10.12 29.11 -11.28
C LEU A 434 9.60 28.02 -10.35
N ILE A 435 10.39 27.65 -9.35
CA ILE A 435 9.96 26.89 -8.19
C ILE A 435 9.90 27.84 -7.00
N CYS A 436 8.70 28.10 -6.52
CA CYS A 436 8.46 28.97 -5.38
C CYS A 436 8.14 28.14 -4.16
N ALA A 437 8.77 28.42 -3.03
CA ALA A 437 8.37 27.93 -1.71
C ALA A 437 7.33 28.88 -1.13
N ALA A 438 6.24 28.34 -0.63
CA ALA A 438 5.19 29.06 0.05
C ALA A 438 4.82 28.31 1.34
N PRO A 439 4.31 28.99 2.40
CA PRO A 439 3.78 28.30 3.56
C PRO A 439 2.72 27.29 3.14
N ALA A 440 2.78 26.08 3.69
CA ALA A 440 1.75 25.07 3.44
C ALA A 440 0.41 25.60 3.97
N PHE A 441 -0.66 25.34 3.22
CA PHE A 441 -2.00 25.73 3.64
C PHE A 441 -2.44 24.82 4.79
N GLU A 442 -2.58 25.39 5.99
CA GLU A 442 -3.25 24.73 7.10
C GLU A 442 -4.75 24.92 6.95
N ASP A 443 -5.50 23.85 6.71
CA ASP A 443 -6.96 23.92 6.61
C ASP A 443 -7.60 24.09 7.99
N ARG A 444 -7.53 25.31 8.53
CA ARG A 444 -8.23 25.71 9.76
C ARG A 444 -9.73 25.99 9.54
N GLU A 445 -10.17 26.10 8.27
CA GLU A 445 -11.53 26.51 7.91
C GLU A 445 -12.35 25.43 7.19
N ASN A 446 -11.93 24.17 7.19
CA ASN A 446 -12.61 23.05 6.49
C ASN A 446 -12.88 23.34 4.99
N LEU A 447 -11.83 23.60 4.22
CA LEU A 447 -11.91 23.76 2.77
C LEU A 447 -12.26 22.40 2.12
N THR A 448 -13.55 22.11 2.01
CA THR A 448 -14.02 20.94 1.29
C THR A 448 -13.97 21.22 -0.21
N LEU A 449 -13.08 20.55 -0.92
CA LEU A 449 -12.99 20.57 -2.38
C LEU A 449 -13.73 19.35 -2.95
N TYR A 450 -14.45 19.58 -4.04
CA TYR A 450 -15.18 18.55 -4.78
C TYR A 450 -14.52 18.34 -6.13
N GLU A 451 -14.53 17.11 -6.63
CA GLU A 451 -14.06 16.78 -7.97
C GLU A 451 -15.23 16.32 -8.83
N VAL A 452 -15.28 16.78 -10.08
CA VAL A 452 -16.23 16.33 -11.08
C VAL A 452 -15.52 16.15 -12.43
N GLU A 453 -15.73 15.02 -13.07
CA GLU A 453 -15.26 14.75 -14.42
C GLU A 453 -16.35 15.19 -15.42
N ILE A 454 -15.96 15.94 -16.45
CA ILE A 454 -16.89 16.50 -17.44
C ILE A 454 -17.12 15.47 -18.52
N ASP A 455 -18.24 14.78 -18.44
CA ASP A 455 -18.70 13.85 -19.48
C ASP A 455 -19.35 14.57 -20.68
N LYS A 456 -19.73 13.79 -21.72
CA LYS A 456 -20.32 14.32 -22.97
C LYS A 456 -21.61 15.11 -22.74
N ASN A 457 -22.35 14.84 -21.67
CA ASN A 457 -23.66 15.43 -21.38
C ASN A 457 -23.62 16.42 -20.20
N HIS A 458 -22.43 16.74 -19.69
CA HIS A 458 -22.31 17.61 -18.52
C HIS A 458 -22.72 19.05 -18.85
N LYS A 459 -23.55 19.66 -17.99
CA LYS A 459 -24.12 21.01 -18.17
C LYS A 459 -23.08 22.14 -18.25
N TRP A 460 -21.85 21.91 -17.81
CA TRP A 460 -20.76 22.89 -17.82
C TRP A 460 -19.82 22.72 -19.02
N ARG A 461 -20.00 21.69 -19.82
CA ARG A 461 -19.18 21.46 -21.00
C ARG A 461 -19.32 22.61 -22.00
N ASP A 462 -18.22 22.96 -22.66
CA ASP A 462 -18.08 24.00 -23.67
C ASP A 462 -18.49 25.41 -23.21
N LYS A 463 -18.59 25.63 -21.88
CA LYS A 463 -18.88 26.94 -21.28
C LYS A 463 -17.63 27.53 -20.62
N PRO A 464 -17.46 28.86 -20.68
CA PRO A 464 -16.43 29.53 -19.91
C PRO A 464 -16.77 29.55 -18.43
N VAL A 465 -15.77 29.57 -17.57
CA VAL A 465 -15.96 29.53 -16.11
C VAL A 465 -16.82 30.68 -15.58
N ASN A 466 -16.78 31.86 -16.20
CA ASN A 466 -17.60 33.02 -15.80
C ASN A 466 -19.10 32.86 -16.10
N GLU A 467 -19.47 31.97 -17.00
CA GLU A 467 -20.86 31.64 -17.32
C GLU A 467 -21.43 30.50 -16.46
N LEU A 468 -20.58 29.85 -15.67
CA LEU A 468 -21.05 28.83 -14.75
C LEU A 468 -21.80 29.48 -13.61
N ASP A 469 -22.93 28.91 -13.26
CA ASP A 469 -23.93 29.45 -12.37
C ASP A 469 -23.36 29.95 -11.03
N GLN A 470 -22.96 31.23 -10.98
CA GLN A 470 -22.44 31.89 -9.78
C GLN A 470 -23.43 31.91 -8.62
N LYS A 471 -24.75 31.75 -8.91
CA LYS A 471 -25.80 31.64 -7.90
C LYS A 471 -25.69 30.34 -7.08
N ALA A 472 -24.97 29.34 -7.56
CA ALA A 472 -24.75 28.09 -6.85
C ALA A 472 -23.58 28.13 -5.84
N GLY A 473 -22.87 29.26 -5.72
CA GLY A 473 -21.72 29.38 -4.81
C GLY A 473 -20.58 28.40 -5.15
N VAL A 474 -20.36 28.14 -6.43
CA VAL A 474 -19.31 27.24 -6.93
C VAL A 474 -18.10 28.06 -7.37
N LEU A 475 -16.93 27.77 -6.80
CA LEU A 475 -15.64 28.30 -7.23
C LEU A 475 -14.79 27.16 -7.78
N ILE A 476 -14.46 27.20 -9.08
CA ILE A 476 -13.53 26.25 -9.66
C ILE A 476 -12.11 26.68 -9.30
N VAL A 477 -11.41 25.82 -8.57
CA VAL A 477 -10.07 26.08 -8.07
C VAL A 477 -9.02 25.59 -9.07
N MET A 478 -9.30 24.49 -9.78
CA MET A 478 -8.35 23.82 -10.65
C MET A 478 -9.06 23.00 -11.72
N VAL A 479 -8.48 22.94 -12.91
CA VAL A 479 -8.88 22.07 -14.01
C VAL A 479 -7.71 21.15 -14.36
N LYS A 480 -7.91 19.84 -14.31
CA LYS A 480 -6.96 18.86 -14.83
C LYS A 480 -7.39 18.47 -16.24
N ARG A 481 -6.53 18.70 -17.21
CA ARG A 481 -6.75 18.44 -18.65
C ARG A 481 -5.55 17.70 -19.23
N GLU A 482 -5.75 16.53 -19.81
CA GLU A 482 -4.69 15.74 -20.48
C GLU A 482 -3.41 15.59 -19.63
N GLY A 483 -3.58 15.34 -18.32
CA GLY A 483 -2.47 15.18 -17.38
C GLY A 483 -1.80 16.49 -16.91
N SER A 484 -2.21 17.65 -17.44
CA SER A 484 -1.75 18.97 -16.98
C SER A 484 -2.75 19.61 -16.02
N THR A 485 -2.23 20.40 -15.08
CA THR A 485 -3.03 21.18 -14.12
C THR A 485 -3.10 22.63 -14.58
N LEU A 486 -4.33 23.16 -14.71
CA LEU A 486 -4.61 24.53 -15.08
C LEU A 486 -5.35 25.22 -13.94
N ILE A 487 -4.89 26.40 -13.53
CA ILE A 487 -5.68 27.29 -12.66
C ILE A 487 -6.59 28.11 -13.59
N PRO A 488 -7.93 27.93 -13.50
CA PRO A 488 -8.84 28.57 -14.44
C PRO A 488 -9.00 30.06 -14.12
N ASN A 489 -9.22 30.83 -15.17
CA ASN A 489 -9.73 32.21 -15.09
C ASN A 489 -11.16 32.24 -15.66
N GLY A 490 -11.83 33.40 -15.57
CA GLY A 490 -13.22 33.56 -16.04
C GLY A 490 -13.46 33.15 -17.50
N ASN A 491 -12.44 33.27 -18.36
CA ASN A 491 -12.54 32.94 -19.79
C ASN A 491 -12.11 31.49 -20.09
N THR A 492 -11.71 30.72 -19.11
CA THR A 492 -11.32 29.32 -19.30
C THR A 492 -12.52 28.49 -19.70
N ILE A 493 -12.48 27.93 -20.91
CA ILE A 493 -13.54 27.05 -21.43
C ILE A 493 -13.33 25.64 -20.86
N ILE A 494 -14.38 25.08 -20.26
CA ILE A 494 -14.41 23.72 -19.75
C ILE A 494 -14.65 22.76 -20.91
N ARG A 495 -13.82 21.75 -21.05
CA ARG A 495 -13.86 20.76 -22.13
C ARG A 495 -14.32 19.39 -21.62
N GLN A 496 -14.71 18.55 -22.55
CA GLN A 496 -14.93 17.14 -22.24
C GLN A 496 -13.65 16.51 -21.68
N ASP A 497 -13.79 15.56 -20.78
CA ASP A 497 -12.72 14.85 -20.07
C ASP A 497 -11.87 15.74 -19.14
N ASP A 498 -12.26 17.00 -18.91
CA ASP A 498 -11.69 17.83 -17.85
C ASP A 498 -12.13 17.29 -16.47
N LEU A 499 -11.19 17.16 -15.55
CA LEU A 499 -11.47 16.94 -14.14
C LEU A 499 -11.43 18.28 -13.41
N LEU A 500 -12.59 18.76 -12.97
CA LEU A 500 -12.71 20.02 -12.25
C LEU A 500 -12.60 19.79 -10.77
N VAL A 501 -11.78 20.60 -10.10
CA VAL A 501 -11.72 20.68 -8.64
C VAL A 501 -12.34 22.00 -8.23
N PHE A 502 -13.41 21.96 -7.42
CA PHE A 502 -14.18 23.14 -7.06
C PHE A 502 -14.61 23.13 -5.60
N ARG A 503 -14.84 24.32 -5.06
CA ARG A 503 -15.47 24.55 -3.75
C ARG A 503 -16.94 24.90 -3.96
N ARG A 504 -17.81 24.36 -3.11
CA ARG A 504 -19.23 24.74 -3.04
C ARG A 504 -19.50 25.39 -1.70
N GLN A 505 -20.06 26.60 -1.71
CA GLN A 505 -20.47 27.28 -0.50
C GLN A 505 -21.75 26.61 0.05
N LYS A 506 -21.71 26.10 1.29
CA LYS A 506 -22.93 25.66 1.97
C LYS A 506 -23.79 26.90 2.19
N HIS A 507 -25.01 26.95 1.66
CA HIS A 507 -25.99 27.98 2.05
C HIS A 507 -26.19 27.85 3.55
N ALA A 508 -25.77 28.86 4.29
CA ALA A 508 -26.22 29.05 5.66
C ALA A 508 -27.75 29.18 5.59
N LYS A 509 -28.49 28.22 6.15
CA LYS A 509 -29.91 28.43 6.45
C LYS A 509 -29.96 29.64 7.36
N GLN A 510 -30.51 30.73 6.85
CA GLN A 510 -30.89 31.88 7.66
C GLN A 510 -31.79 31.35 8.80
N ALA A 511 -31.28 31.36 10.01
CA ALA A 511 -32.07 31.28 11.20
C ALA A 511 -32.81 32.63 11.32
N HIS A 512 -34.04 32.66 10.81
CA HIS A 512 -35.03 33.64 11.19
C HIS A 512 -36.07 32.90 12.01
N GLY A 513 -36.25 33.34 13.27
CA GLY A 513 -37.26 32.94 14.22
C GLY A 513 -36.79 33.17 15.61
#